data_74617f5f55ae4944e916922bea8e50be
#
_entry.id   74617f5f55ae4944e916922bea8e50be
#
_cell.length_a   1.000
_cell.length_b   1.000
_cell.length_c   1.000
_cell.angle_alpha   90.00
_cell.angle_beta   90.00
_cell.angle_gamma   90.00
#
_symmetry.space_group_name_H-M   'P 1'
#
loop_
_entity.id
_entity.type
_entity.pdbx_description
1 polymer ?
#
loop_
_entity_poly.entity_id
_entity_poly.type
_entity_poly.pdbx_seq_one_letter_code
_entity_poly.pdbx_strand_id
1 'polypeptide(L)'
;NNGSGVAGVAGGTGNGDGVRLMSCQVFSGVSNPSDEIISRAIKYAADHGASILQCSYGTSANFTSDRQYEENSPLEIEALRYFMAQNNCAAMDGGLAIYSAGNESKNISNFPGGYSKCISVTSIGPDCLPAYYTCYGQGCNIAAPGGEIVGFSGGERAGVLSTTCSELTGSDYGYM
;
A
#
# COMPACT_ATOMS: atom_id res chain seq x y z
N ASN A 1 -6.61 2.88 -22.56
CA ASN A 1 -7.30 1.58 -22.60
C ASN A 1 -7.13 0.96 -24.01
N ASN A 2 -6.41 -0.17 -24.08
CA ASN A 2 -6.13 -0.89 -25.33
C ASN A 2 -7.12 -2.08 -25.56
N GLY A 3 -8.13 -2.22 -24.71
CA GLY A 3 -9.11 -3.31 -24.75
C GLY A 3 -8.57 -4.67 -24.30
N SER A 4 -7.38 -4.70 -23.68
CA SER A 4 -6.72 -5.93 -23.24
C SER A 4 -6.30 -5.82 -21.79
N GLY A 5 -6.28 -6.95 -21.07
CA GLY A 5 -5.82 -7.04 -19.67
C GLY A 5 -6.73 -6.31 -18.69
N VAL A 6 -6.13 -5.43 -17.87
CA VAL A 6 -6.82 -4.69 -16.82
C VAL A 6 -6.79 -3.18 -17.06
N ALA A 7 -7.90 -2.51 -16.78
CA ALA A 7 -8.01 -1.05 -16.89
C ALA A 7 -7.61 -0.33 -15.58
N GLY A 8 -7.50 -1.07 -14.47
CA GLY A 8 -7.32 -0.52 -13.13
C GLY A 8 -8.60 0.10 -12.55
N VAL A 9 -8.64 0.25 -11.23
CA VAL A 9 -9.82 0.80 -10.53
C VAL A 9 -9.91 2.32 -10.68
N ALA A 10 -8.76 3.00 -10.77
CA ALA A 10 -8.66 4.46 -10.78
C ALA A 10 -8.26 5.04 -12.14
N GLY A 11 -8.39 4.26 -13.23
CA GLY A 11 -7.96 4.65 -14.59
C GLY A 11 -8.83 5.69 -15.28
N GLY A 12 -9.97 6.07 -14.69
CA GLY A 12 -10.91 7.01 -15.30
C GLY A 12 -11.63 6.46 -16.53
N THR A 13 -12.22 7.34 -17.33
CA THR A 13 -12.98 6.97 -18.54
C THR A 13 -12.12 6.86 -19.80
N GLY A 14 -10.82 7.09 -19.72
CA GLY A 14 -9.90 7.16 -20.86
C GLY A 14 -9.74 8.58 -21.44
N ASN A 15 -10.40 9.57 -20.87
CA ASN A 15 -10.35 10.97 -21.30
C ASN A 15 -9.35 11.82 -20.47
N GLY A 16 -8.39 11.18 -19.82
CA GLY A 16 -7.41 11.87 -18.98
C GLY A 16 -7.94 12.26 -17.59
N ASP A 17 -9.08 11.75 -17.20
CA ASP A 17 -9.79 11.98 -15.93
C ASP A 17 -9.48 10.95 -14.84
N GLY A 18 -8.56 10.06 -15.10
CA GLY A 18 -8.06 9.09 -14.11
C GLY A 18 -7.04 9.68 -13.14
N VAL A 19 -6.73 8.91 -12.10
CA VAL A 19 -5.69 9.25 -11.12
C VAL A 19 -4.33 9.33 -11.81
N ARG A 20 -3.55 10.34 -11.46
CA ARG A 20 -2.15 10.47 -11.88
C ARG A 20 -1.26 9.75 -10.88
N LEU A 21 -0.31 8.96 -11.39
CA LEU A 21 0.62 8.20 -10.58
C LEU A 21 1.99 8.89 -10.54
N MET A 22 2.54 8.97 -9.34
CA MET A 22 3.93 9.37 -9.08
C MET A 22 4.64 8.16 -8.48
N SER A 23 5.56 7.54 -9.23
CA SER A 23 6.33 6.41 -8.74
C SER A 23 7.56 6.90 -7.98
N CYS A 24 7.67 6.50 -6.71
CA CYS A 24 8.84 6.73 -5.86
C CYS A 24 9.45 5.39 -5.49
N GLN A 25 10.56 5.03 -6.12
CA GLN A 25 11.24 3.78 -5.82
C GLN A 25 12.00 3.89 -4.50
N VAL A 26 11.62 3.08 -3.50
CA VAL A 26 12.29 3.02 -2.20
C VAL A 26 13.06 1.71 -2.00
N PHE A 27 12.70 0.65 -2.71
CA PHE A 27 13.40 -0.62 -2.71
C PHE A 27 14.30 -0.72 -3.93
N SER A 28 15.59 -1.01 -3.71
CA SER A 28 16.56 -1.21 -4.77
C SER A 28 17.41 -2.46 -4.47
N GLY A 29 17.25 -3.49 -5.29
CA GLY A 29 17.91 -4.78 -5.07
C GLY A 29 17.34 -5.56 -3.89
N VAL A 30 18.21 -6.21 -3.11
CA VAL A 30 17.84 -7.12 -2.01
C VAL A 30 17.83 -6.47 -0.63
N SER A 31 18.19 -5.20 -0.52
CA SER A 31 18.29 -4.49 0.75
C SER A 31 16.99 -3.75 1.07
N ASN A 32 16.58 -3.81 2.33
CA ASN A 32 15.50 -2.97 2.83
C ASN A 32 15.94 -1.50 2.81
N PRO A 33 15.05 -0.56 2.48
CA PRO A 33 15.36 0.87 2.51
C PRO A 33 15.61 1.33 3.94
N SER A 34 16.49 2.31 4.11
CA SER A 34 16.65 3.02 5.38
C SER A 34 15.48 4.00 5.60
N ASP A 35 15.25 4.38 6.85
CA ASP A 35 14.28 5.42 7.20
C ASP A 35 14.52 6.71 6.43
N GLU A 36 15.79 7.05 6.15
CA GLU A 36 16.13 8.23 5.36
C GLU A 36 15.60 8.13 3.91
N ILE A 37 15.76 6.98 3.26
CA ILE A 37 15.28 6.77 1.88
C ILE A 37 13.76 6.89 1.82
N ILE A 38 13.06 6.26 2.75
CA ILE A 38 11.59 6.32 2.86
C ILE A 38 11.15 7.76 3.10
N SER A 39 11.74 8.43 4.07
CA SER A 39 11.40 9.81 4.45
C SER A 39 11.61 10.79 3.29
N ARG A 40 12.70 10.63 2.54
CA ARG A 40 12.98 11.45 1.34
C ARG A 40 11.95 11.21 0.24
N ALA A 41 11.52 9.96 0.03
CA ALA A 41 10.48 9.63 -0.95
C ALA A 41 9.12 10.24 -0.57
N ILE A 42 8.72 10.15 0.70
CA ILE A 42 7.49 10.76 1.23
C ILE A 42 7.55 12.28 1.06
N LYS A 43 8.66 12.91 1.45
CA LYS A 43 8.84 14.35 1.29
C LYS A 43 8.80 14.76 -0.18
N TYR A 44 9.46 14.03 -1.06
CA TYR A 44 9.43 14.28 -2.50
C TYR A 44 8.00 14.24 -3.04
N ALA A 45 7.21 13.23 -2.67
CA ALA A 45 5.82 13.11 -3.06
C ALA A 45 4.99 14.32 -2.59
N ALA A 46 5.17 14.75 -1.35
CA ALA A 46 4.52 15.94 -0.79
C ALA A 46 4.84 17.22 -1.58
N ASP A 47 6.12 17.46 -1.82
CA ASP A 47 6.62 18.65 -2.52
C ASP A 47 6.17 18.72 -3.99
N HIS A 48 5.87 17.57 -4.59
CA HIS A 48 5.43 17.45 -5.99
C HIS A 48 3.92 17.26 -6.15
N GLY A 49 3.15 17.53 -5.10
CA GLY A 49 1.69 17.65 -5.19
C GLY A 49 0.93 16.32 -5.06
N ALA A 50 1.56 15.26 -4.59
CA ALA A 50 0.82 14.04 -4.26
C ALA A 50 -0.13 14.29 -3.09
N SER A 51 -1.34 13.77 -3.19
CA SER A 51 -2.38 13.90 -2.17
C SER A 51 -2.62 12.59 -1.44
N ILE A 52 -2.19 11.47 -2.03
CA ILE A 52 -2.33 10.12 -1.46
C ILE A 52 -0.97 9.43 -1.57
N LEU A 53 -0.51 8.87 -0.46
CA LEU A 53 0.57 7.88 -0.42
C LEU A 53 -0.06 6.48 -0.41
N GLN A 54 0.35 5.63 -1.33
CA GLN A 54 -0.01 4.21 -1.34
C GLN A 54 1.26 3.40 -1.13
N CYS A 55 1.35 2.71 0.00
CA CYS A 55 2.56 2.07 0.50
C CYS A 55 2.30 0.60 0.83
N SER A 56 2.74 -0.30 -0.06
CA SER A 56 2.62 -1.76 0.14
C SER A 56 3.87 -2.30 0.82
N TYR A 57 4.26 -1.72 1.95
CA TYR A 57 5.37 -2.17 2.78
C TYR A 57 5.08 -1.92 4.27
N GLY A 58 5.87 -2.55 5.12
CA GLY A 58 5.85 -2.36 6.56
C GLY A 58 7.23 -2.57 7.16
N THR A 59 7.39 -2.21 8.44
CA THR A 59 8.60 -2.51 9.19
C THR A 59 8.59 -3.94 9.71
N SER A 60 9.76 -4.57 9.77
CA SER A 60 9.95 -5.86 10.45
C SER A 60 9.92 -5.75 11.98
N ALA A 61 9.97 -4.54 12.53
CA ALA A 61 9.86 -4.31 13.96
C ALA A 61 8.43 -4.57 14.46
N ASN A 62 8.32 -5.26 15.59
CA ASN A 62 7.03 -5.60 16.20
C ASN A 62 6.55 -4.44 17.09
N PHE A 63 6.22 -3.30 16.51
CA PHE A 63 5.60 -2.21 17.25
C PHE A 63 4.14 -2.57 17.60
N THR A 64 3.71 -2.15 18.78
CA THR A 64 2.36 -2.37 19.29
C THR A 64 1.65 -1.07 19.69
N SER A 65 2.33 0.08 19.52
CA SER A 65 1.77 1.40 19.82
C SER A 65 2.40 2.49 18.97
N ASP A 66 1.67 3.56 18.75
CA ASP A 66 2.13 4.77 18.08
C ASP A 66 3.41 5.31 18.69
N ARG A 67 3.47 5.33 20.03
CA ARG A 67 4.63 5.82 20.76
C ARG A 67 5.90 5.05 20.40
N GLN A 68 5.85 3.71 20.37
CA GLN A 68 7.00 2.90 19.98
C GLN A 68 7.45 3.21 18.56
N TYR A 69 6.50 3.36 17.64
CA TYR A 69 6.83 3.71 16.27
C TYR A 69 7.44 5.11 16.15
N GLU A 70 6.85 6.11 16.81
CA GLU A 70 7.36 7.49 16.83
C GLU A 70 8.78 7.60 17.41
N GLU A 71 9.08 6.85 18.46
CA GLU A 71 10.41 6.84 19.10
C GLU A 71 11.48 6.13 18.23
N ASN A 72 11.10 5.16 17.41
CA ASN A 72 12.04 4.34 16.65
C ASN A 72 12.15 4.71 15.15
N SER A 73 11.21 5.47 14.62
CA SER A 73 11.20 5.91 13.20
C SER A 73 10.94 7.41 13.08
N PRO A 74 11.72 8.27 13.77
CA PRO A 74 11.40 9.70 13.87
C PRO A 74 11.44 10.43 12.52
N LEU A 75 12.31 10.03 11.58
CA LEU A 75 12.41 10.64 10.27
C LEU A 75 11.17 10.33 9.42
N GLU A 76 10.72 9.08 9.41
CA GLU A 76 9.51 8.69 8.69
C GLU A 76 8.28 9.38 9.28
N ILE A 77 8.17 9.48 10.60
CA ILE A 77 7.09 10.19 11.29
C ILE A 77 7.07 11.67 10.91
N GLU A 78 8.22 12.34 10.88
CA GLU A 78 8.31 13.74 10.46
C GLU A 78 7.88 13.92 9.02
N ALA A 79 8.33 13.05 8.12
CA ALA A 79 7.93 13.08 6.71
C ALA A 79 6.43 12.82 6.52
N LEU A 80 5.83 11.87 7.26
CA LEU A 80 4.40 11.59 7.24
C LEU A 80 3.59 12.80 7.75
N ARG A 81 4.01 13.41 8.85
CA ARG A 81 3.38 14.64 9.38
C ARG A 81 3.44 15.78 8.38
N TYR A 82 4.59 15.95 7.73
CA TYR A 82 4.77 16.95 6.68
C TYR A 82 3.83 16.69 5.50
N PHE A 83 3.76 15.44 5.01
CA PHE A 83 2.87 15.05 3.91
C PHE A 83 1.40 15.28 4.25
N MET A 84 0.98 14.84 5.45
CA MET A 84 -0.42 14.99 5.89
C MET A 84 -0.85 16.43 6.10
N ALA A 85 0.11 17.36 6.29
CA ALA A 85 -0.17 18.78 6.41
C ALA A 85 -0.31 19.51 5.04
N GLN A 86 -0.05 18.83 3.91
CA GLN A 86 -0.14 19.45 2.59
C GLN A 86 -1.57 19.43 2.07
N ASN A 87 -2.07 20.57 1.60
CA ASN A 87 -3.39 20.69 0.98
C ASN A 87 -3.28 20.64 -0.55
N ASN A 88 -2.77 19.53 -1.07
CA ASN A 88 -2.53 19.32 -2.50
C ASN A 88 -3.79 18.94 -3.29
N CYS A 89 -4.90 18.69 -2.62
CA CYS A 89 -6.18 18.35 -3.24
C CYS A 89 -7.33 19.13 -2.60
N ALA A 90 -8.09 19.86 -3.40
CA ALA A 90 -9.23 20.66 -2.89
C ALA A 90 -10.37 19.80 -2.30
N ALA A 91 -10.40 18.50 -2.57
CA ALA A 91 -11.43 17.59 -2.06
C ALA A 91 -11.06 16.95 -0.71
N MET A 92 -9.84 17.22 -0.21
CA MET A 92 -9.33 16.62 1.03
C MET A 92 -8.67 17.69 1.89
N ASP A 93 -8.84 17.55 3.19
CA ASP A 93 -8.12 18.36 4.17
C ASP A 93 -6.86 17.60 4.60
N GLY A 94 -5.74 17.93 3.93
CA GLY A 94 -4.46 17.25 4.11
C GLY A 94 -4.21 16.05 3.20
N GLY A 95 -3.02 15.46 3.32
CA GLY A 95 -2.60 14.26 2.61
C GLY A 95 -3.06 12.98 3.31
N LEU A 96 -3.34 11.92 2.53
CA LEU A 96 -3.79 10.62 3.03
C LEU A 96 -2.70 9.56 2.84
N ALA A 97 -2.30 8.89 3.92
CA ALA A 97 -1.32 7.80 3.89
C ALA A 97 -2.01 6.45 4.08
N ILE A 98 -1.86 5.56 3.11
CA ILE A 98 -2.50 4.25 3.04
C ILE A 98 -1.41 3.18 2.98
N TYR A 99 -1.48 2.20 3.88
CA TYR A 99 -0.51 1.12 4.01
C TYR A 99 -1.20 -0.25 4.01
N SER A 100 -0.46 -1.28 3.61
CA SER A 100 -0.88 -2.65 3.84
C SER A 100 -0.81 -3.00 5.33
N ALA A 101 -1.74 -3.83 5.80
CA ALA A 101 -1.78 -4.29 7.20
C ALA A 101 -0.65 -5.25 7.55
N GLY A 102 -0.09 -5.94 6.56
CA GLY A 102 0.94 -6.97 6.71
C GLY A 102 0.44 -8.38 6.39
N ASN A 103 1.38 -9.32 6.29
CA ASN A 103 1.17 -10.68 5.78
C ASN A 103 1.53 -11.78 6.79
N GLU A 104 1.55 -11.46 8.08
CA GLU A 104 2.02 -12.35 9.13
C GLU A 104 0.90 -13.01 9.93
N SER A 105 -0.35 -12.91 9.48
CA SER A 105 -1.54 -13.48 10.14
C SER A 105 -1.69 -13.07 11.61
N LYS A 106 -1.31 -11.83 11.93
CA LYS A 106 -1.33 -11.28 13.30
C LYS A 106 -2.62 -10.51 13.58
N ASN A 107 -3.06 -10.54 14.84
CA ASN A 107 -4.20 -9.73 15.33
C ASN A 107 -3.78 -8.29 15.65
N ILE A 108 -2.94 -7.72 14.80
CA ILE A 108 -2.52 -6.32 14.83
C ILE A 108 -1.98 -5.94 13.45
N SER A 109 -2.25 -4.73 12.98
CA SER A 109 -1.62 -4.20 11.78
C SER A 109 -0.12 -3.96 11.99
N ASN A 110 0.68 -4.26 10.99
CA ASN A 110 2.08 -3.81 10.96
C ASN A 110 2.16 -2.29 10.84
N PHE A 111 3.23 -1.72 11.37
CA PHE A 111 3.54 -0.31 11.17
C PHE A 111 4.33 -0.10 9.87
N PRO A 112 4.12 1.02 9.16
CA PRO A 112 3.32 2.22 9.51
C PRO A 112 1.80 2.07 9.41
N GLY A 113 1.24 1.00 8.82
CA GLY A 113 -0.21 0.82 8.66
C GLY A 113 -0.97 0.94 9.99
N GLY A 114 -0.44 0.35 11.07
CA GLY A 114 -1.03 0.41 12.40
C GLY A 114 -0.93 1.76 13.11
N TYR A 115 -0.22 2.74 12.55
CA TYR A 115 -0.14 4.09 13.10
C TYR A 115 -1.50 4.78 13.00
N SER A 116 -1.99 5.37 14.10
CA SER A 116 -3.36 5.90 14.21
C SER A 116 -3.71 7.00 13.20
N LYS A 117 -2.72 7.57 12.53
CA LYS A 117 -2.89 8.60 11.49
C LYS A 117 -2.84 8.05 10.07
N CYS A 118 -2.56 6.77 9.90
CA CYS A 118 -2.55 6.08 8.61
C CYS A 118 -3.82 5.25 8.43
N ILE A 119 -4.11 4.88 7.19
CA ILE A 119 -5.12 3.89 6.86
C ILE A 119 -4.41 2.56 6.61
N SER A 120 -4.79 1.54 7.36
CA SER A 120 -4.35 0.18 7.20
C SER A 120 -5.36 -0.66 6.43
N VAL A 121 -4.92 -1.34 5.39
CA VAL A 121 -5.77 -2.16 4.51
C VAL A 121 -5.42 -3.63 4.69
N THR A 122 -6.40 -4.43 5.14
CA THR A 122 -6.29 -5.88 5.20
C THR A 122 -6.70 -6.52 3.88
N SER A 123 -6.30 -7.77 3.67
CA SER A 123 -6.65 -8.53 2.47
C SER A 123 -7.85 -9.43 2.71
N ILE A 124 -8.77 -9.47 1.74
CA ILE A 124 -9.83 -10.47 1.66
C ILE A 124 -9.67 -11.33 0.42
N GLY A 125 -10.05 -12.60 0.56
CA GLY A 125 -10.14 -13.55 -0.53
C GLY A 125 -11.40 -13.39 -1.38
N PRO A 126 -11.57 -14.22 -2.43
CA PRO A 126 -12.75 -14.19 -3.30
C PRO A 126 -14.06 -14.56 -2.59
N ASP A 127 -13.99 -15.23 -1.46
CA ASP A 127 -15.11 -15.59 -0.59
C ASP A 127 -15.52 -14.45 0.37
N CYS A 128 -14.85 -13.30 0.27
CA CYS A 128 -15.01 -12.15 1.15
C CYS A 128 -14.61 -12.42 2.62
N LEU A 129 -13.86 -13.48 2.87
CA LEU A 129 -13.24 -13.74 4.16
C LEU A 129 -11.82 -13.20 4.23
N PRO A 130 -11.26 -12.95 5.43
CA PRO A 130 -9.87 -12.55 5.56
C PRO A 130 -8.93 -13.58 4.91
N ALA A 131 -8.03 -13.12 4.04
CA ALA A 131 -7.00 -13.98 3.47
C ALA A 131 -6.13 -14.57 4.59
N TYR A 132 -5.71 -15.84 4.45
CA TYR A 132 -5.00 -16.58 5.51
C TYR A 132 -3.74 -15.88 6.02
N TYR A 133 -3.10 -15.09 5.17
CA TYR A 133 -1.86 -14.39 5.48
C TYR A 133 -2.07 -13.02 6.12
N THR A 134 -3.26 -12.41 5.95
CA THR A 134 -3.45 -11.00 6.28
C THR A 134 -3.33 -10.72 7.78
N CYS A 135 -2.74 -9.61 8.13
CA CYS A 135 -2.91 -9.06 9.46
C CYS A 135 -4.33 -8.49 9.62
N TYR A 136 -4.90 -8.57 10.82
CA TYR A 136 -6.28 -8.22 11.13
C TYR A 136 -6.39 -7.60 12.54
N GLY A 137 -7.58 -7.11 12.91
CA GLY A 137 -7.85 -6.62 14.27
C GLY A 137 -7.28 -5.23 14.54
N GLN A 138 -6.49 -5.09 15.60
CA GLN A 138 -6.04 -3.78 16.08
C GLN A 138 -5.22 -3.02 15.03
N GLY A 139 -5.58 -1.76 14.80
CA GLY A 139 -4.92 -0.87 13.83
C GLY A 139 -5.31 -1.11 12.38
N CYS A 140 -6.14 -2.12 12.07
CA CYS A 140 -6.69 -2.33 10.73
C CYS A 140 -7.98 -1.51 10.55
N ASN A 141 -8.11 -0.78 9.43
CA ASN A 141 -9.21 0.15 9.21
C ASN A 141 -10.22 -0.34 8.19
N ILE A 142 -9.75 -0.88 7.07
CA ILE A 142 -10.58 -1.35 5.97
C ILE A 142 -10.04 -2.66 5.41
N ALA A 143 -10.88 -3.37 4.65
CA ALA A 143 -10.49 -4.56 3.91
C ALA A 143 -10.68 -4.32 2.40
N ALA A 144 -9.79 -4.88 1.60
CA ALA A 144 -9.86 -4.83 0.14
C ALA A 144 -9.48 -6.18 -0.47
N PRO A 145 -9.96 -6.51 -1.68
CA PRO A 145 -9.54 -7.69 -2.40
C PRO A 145 -8.01 -7.69 -2.59
N GLY A 146 -7.33 -8.66 -1.99
CA GLY A 146 -5.88 -8.84 -2.12
C GLY A 146 -5.51 -10.22 -2.65
N GLY A 147 -6.51 -11.09 -2.80
CA GLY A 147 -6.36 -12.43 -3.31
C GLY A 147 -5.92 -13.44 -2.26
N GLU A 148 -6.14 -14.71 -2.58
CA GLU A 148 -5.72 -15.86 -1.77
C GLU A 148 -5.47 -17.06 -2.67
N ILE A 149 -4.25 -17.17 -3.21
CA ILE A 149 -3.90 -18.21 -4.19
C ILE A 149 -3.71 -19.57 -3.52
N VAL A 150 -3.13 -19.56 -2.29
CA VAL A 150 -2.79 -20.79 -1.57
C VAL A 150 -3.99 -21.29 -0.78
N GLY A 151 -4.37 -22.55 -1.02
CA GLY A 151 -5.45 -23.20 -0.28
C GLY A 151 -6.87 -22.90 -0.77
N PHE A 152 -7.02 -22.03 -1.76
CA PHE A 152 -8.32 -21.73 -2.35
C PHE A 152 -8.61 -22.62 -3.56
N SER A 153 -9.84 -23.12 -3.68
CA SER A 153 -10.22 -24.05 -4.75
C SER A 153 -10.17 -23.43 -6.16
N GLY A 154 -10.11 -22.09 -6.26
CA GLY A 154 -9.96 -21.34 -7.50
C GLY A 154 -8.53 -21.30 -8.07
N GLY A 155 -7.54 -21.78 -7.31
CA GLY A 155 -6.13 -21.72 -7.70
C GLY A 155 -5.68 -20.29 -7.98
N GLU A 156 -4.89 -20.08 -9.05
CA GLU A 156 -4.38 -18.75 -9.44
C GLU A 156 -5.46 -17.68 -9.63
N ARG A 157 -6.66 -18.08 -10.04
CA ARG A 157 -7.80 -17.15 -10.22
C ARG A 157 -8.36 -16.59 -8.91
N ALA A 158 -7.93 -17.11 -7.79
CA ALA A 158 -8.23 -16.52 -6.48
C ALA A 158 -7.34 -15.32 -6.14
N GLY A 159 -6.32 -15.04 -6.94
CA GLY A 159 -5.51 -13.83 -6.88
C GLY A 159 -6.19 -12.64 -7.57
N VAL A 160 -5.58 -11.47 -7.41
CA VAL A 160 -5.99 -10.25 -8.11
C VAL A 160 -5.27 -10.18 -9.45
N LEU A 161 -6.04 -10.07 -10.55
CA LEU A 161 -5.44 -9.91 -11.89
C LEU A 161 -4.77 -8.54 -11.99
N SER A 162 -3.51 -8.53 -12.33
CA SER A 162 -2.70 -7.31 -12.46
C SER A 162 -1.73 -7.38 -13.65
N THR A 163 -1.06 -6.26 -13.93
CA THR A 163 0.06 -6.24 -14.87
C THR A 163 1.28 -6.90 -14.23
N THR A 164 2.04 -7.63 -15.04
CA THR A 164 3.28 -8.28 -14.65
C THR A 164 4.42 -7.87 -15.56
N CYS A 165 5.64 -8.22 -15.20
CA CYS A 165 6.80 -8.04 -16.06
C CYS A 165 6.93 -9.27 -16.99
N SER A 166 6.65 -9.09 -18.28
CA SER A 166 6.68 -10.18 -19.26
C SER A 166 8.07 -10.82 -19.41
N GLU A 167 9.14 -10.07 -19.14
CA GLU A 167 10.51 -10.60 -19.15
C GLU A 167 10.75 -11.64 -18.03
N LEU A 168 10.03 -11.52 -16.92
CA LEU A 168 10.14 -12.42 -15.77
C LEU A 168 9.09 -13.54 -15.77
N THR A 169 7.88 -13.24 -16.23
CA THR A 169 6.73 -14.14 -16.11
C THR A 169 6.28 -14.75 -17.44
N GLY A 170 6.80 -14.26 -18.57
CA GLY A 170 6.35 -14.64 -19.91
C GLY A 170 4.98 -14.08 -20.30
N SER A 171 4.38 -13.23 -19.49
CA SER A 171 3.07 -12.60 -19.73
C SER A 171 3.03 -11.19 -19.18
N ASP A 172 2.29 -10.30 -19.85
CA ASP A 172 2.06 -8.93 -19.39
C ASP A 172 1.03 -8.84 -18.26
N TYR A 173 0.28 -9.91 -18.01
CA TYR A 173 -0.76 -9.98 -16.99
C TYR A 173 -0.68 -11.30 -16.23
N GLY A 174 -0.98 -11.24 -14.93
CA GLY A 174 -0.99 -12.40 -14.05
C GLY A 174 -1.84 -12.16 -12.81
N TYR A 175 -2.17 -13.24 -12.13
CA TYR A 175 -2.82 -13.21 -10.83
C TYR A 175 -1.78 -13.16 -9.72
N MET A 176 -1.97 -12.25 -8.76
CA MET A 176 -1.13 -12.08 -7.59
C MET A 176 -1.95 -12.18 -6.31
#